data_85d0a0474ffff62c24496655a902ad2c
#
_entry.id   85d0a0474ffff62c24496655a902ad2c
#
_cell.length_a   1.000
_cell.length_b   1.000
_cell.length_c   1.000
_cell.angle_alpha   90.00
_cell.angle_beta   90.00
_cell.angle_gamma   90.00
#
_symmetry.space_group_name_H-M   'P 1'
#
loop_
_entity.id
_entity.type
_entity.pdbx_description
1 polymer ?
#
loop_
_entity_poly.entity_id
_entity_poly.type
_entity_poly.pdbx_seq_one_letter_code
_entity_poly.pdbx_strand_id
1 'polypeptide(L)'
;MFLPIPNTDPLTTLLTKYISNPEKRPKRDVTGEWARIDFNTLVMTNSWRALARMARDRIVQADPEDLPLVLNLWSLRVSSLARMRLFNQASAETTNVFSVLTAITPPSARKHVFENVLPFELEVLHARVRYWAGDPLGYADALSALLHKCRRRARAGDREMWMERGARVGLIAASQFIETKDFTAAARLLEPLLRAPDATPELRSAVGRVYLQAGQLALAERHLDAVARDPAVDPALKQLNAAFVASARGEWEKAGGILKEMVDRDPENFAAVNNMGVALLGEGRLKEGIAVLEKAFQASPSTLAMAEPFLFNLSTLYELRSAVAAEKKRELLVEVAKWSGDGLRTTCLKMPSN
;
A
#
# COMPACT_ATOMS: atom_id res chain seq x y z
N MET A 1 -26.29 -10.92 -1.67
CA MET A 1 -24.90 -11.00 -2.15
C MET A 1 -24.07 -9.81 -1.66
N PHE A 2 -24.58 -8.57 -1.75
CA PHE A 2 -23.91 -7.38 -1.22
C PHE A 2 -24.20 -7.16 0.25
N LEU A 3 -23.16 -7.00 1.06
CA LEU A 3 -23.29 -6.66 2.48
C LEU A 3 -23.31 -5.15 2.69
N PRO A 4 -23.99 -4.66 3.74
CA PRO A 4 -24.03 -3.24 4.04
C PRO A 4 -22.65 -2.72 4.44
N ILE A 5 -22.33 -1.51 3.95
CA ILE A 5 -21.12 -0.80 4.34
C ILE A 5 -21.50 0.12 5.52
N PRO A 6 -20.85 0.01 6.68
CA PRO A 6 -21.12 0.88 7.82
C PRO A 6 -20.98 2.35 7.49
N ASN A 7 -21.88 3.22 7.98
CA ASN A 7 -21.80 4.67 7.75
C ASN A 7 -20.82 5.39 8.69
N THR A 8 -19.78 4.70 9.13
CA THR A 8 -18.73 5.23 9.99
C THR A 8 -17.49 5.56 9.18
N ASP A 9 -17.06 6.81 9.23
CA ASP A 9 -15.78 7.24 8.67
C ASP A 9 -14.76 7.36 9.81
N PRO A 10 -13.61 6.66 9.74
CA PRO A 10 -12.62 6.67 10.80
C PRO A 10 -12.11 8.07 11.15
N LEU A 11 -11.92 8.94 10.16
CA LEU A 11 -11.49 10.33 10.40
C LEU A 11 -12.59 11.17 11.08
N THR A 12 -13.85 11.01 10.68
CA THR A 12 -14.99 11.67 11.36
C THR A 12 -15.06 11.25 12.82
N THR A 13 -14.82 9.98 13.12
CA THR A 13 -14.79 9.47 14.50
C THR A 13 -13.69 10.16 15.31
N LEU A 14 -12.46 10.27 14.75
CA LEU A 14 -11.37 10.98 15.42
C LEU A 14 -11.66 12.48 15.58
N LEU A 15 -12.20 13.15 14.54
CA LEU A 15 -12.58 14.55 14.63
C LEU A 15 -13.59 14.78 15.75
N THR A 16 -14.58 13.92 15.88
CA THR A 16 -15.60 14.02 16.94
C THR A 16 -14.98 13.83 18.32
N LYS A 17 -14.02 12.93 18.46
CA LYS A 17 -13.35 12.62 19.73
C LYS A 17 -12.38 13.72 20.17
N TYR A 18 -11.58 14.29 19.26
CA TYR A 18 -10.43 15.14 19.61
C TYR A 18 -10.60 16.63 19.33
N ILE A 19 -11.57 17.01 18.50
CA ILE A 19 -11.88 18.40 18.17
C ILE A 19 -13.23 18.77 18.82
N SER A 20 -13.17 19.44 19.96
CA SER A 20 -14.38 19.77 20.76
C SER A 20 -15.31 20.73 20.03
N ASN A 21 -14.77 21.76 19.33
CA ASN A 21 -15.58 22.71 18.57
C ASN A 21 -16.02 22.11 17.22
N PRO A 22 -17.33 21.86 16.98
CA PRO A 22 -17.84 21.34 15.72
C PRO A 22 -17.52 22.20 14.50
N GLU A 23 -17.43 23.52 14.64
CA GLU A 23 -17.14 24.46 13.56
C GLU A 23 -15.72 24.30 12.99
N LYS A 24 -14.79 23.81 13.82
CA LYS A 24 -13.41 23.52 13.40
C LYS A 24 -13.25 22.17 12.71
N ARG A 25 -14.31 21.36 12.64
CA ARG A 25 -14.29 20.06 11.98
C ARG A 25 -14.57 20.24 10.50
N PRO A 26 -13.69 19.81 9.58
CA PRO A 26 -13.99 19.85 8.16
C PRO A 26 -15.21 18.99 7.85
N LYS A 27 -16.08 19.47 6.98
CA LYS A 27 -17.21 18.69 6.47
C LYS A 27 -16.68 17.58 5.60
N ARG A 28 -17.03 16.34 5.92
CA ARG A 28 -16.62 15.16 5.17
C ARG A 28 -17.83 14.55 4.51
N ASP A 29 -17.73 14.32 3.23
CA ASP A 29 -18.76 13.63 2.48
C ASP A 29 -18.60 12.10 2.61
N VAL A 30 -19.29 11.54 3.59
CA VAL A 30 -19.33 10.08 3.83
C VAL A 30 -20.34 9.38 2.93
N THR A 31 -21.33 10.13 2.45
CA THR A 31 -22.39 9.57 1.59
C THR A 31 -22.12 9.77 0.10
N GLY A 32 -21.26 10.70 -0.23
CA GLY A 32 -20.65 10.98 -1.52
C GLY A 32 -21.59 11.21 -2.70
N GLU A 33 -21.48 12.37 -3.33
CA GLU A 33 -21.98 12.53 -4.70
C GLU A 33 -21.04 11.83 -5.70
N TRP A 34 -20.61 10.60 -5.34
CA TRP A 34 -19.64 9.82 -6.10
C TRP A 34 -20.05 9.64 -7.58
N ALA A 35 -21.33 9.67 -7.88
CA ALA A 35 -21.85 9.57 -9.24
C ALA A 35 -21.35 10.70 -10.17
N ARG A 36 -20.94 11.84 -9.60
CA ARG A 36 -20.42 13.01 -10.32
C ARG A 36 -18.88 13.10 -10.31
N ILE A 37 -18.21 12.21 -9.58
CA ILE A 37 -16.77 12.21 -9.43
C ILE A 37 -16.17 11.11 -10.30
N ASP A 38 -15.09 11.41 -11.00
CA ASP A 38 -14.41 10.41 -11.83
C ASP A 38 -13.70 9.35 -10.97
N PHE A 39 -13.48 8.17 -11.58
CA PHE A 39 -12.86 7.02 -10.94
C PHE A 39 -11.45 7.34 -10.40
N ASN A 40 -10.63 8.05 -11.18
CA ASN A 40 -9.25 8.33 -10.81
C ASN A 40 -9.19 9.23 -9.57
N THR A 41 -10.03 10.25 -9.50
CA THR A 41 -10.15 11.14 -8.34
C THR A 41 -10.54 10.34 -7.08
N LEU A 42 -11.51 9.42 -7.18
CA LEU A 42 -11.91 8.58 -6.04
C LEU A 42 -10.76 7.69 -5.55
N VAL A 43 -9.97 7.13 -6.46
CA VAL A 43 -8.79 6.32 -6.11
C VAL A 43 -7.72 7.20 -5.48
N MET A 44 -7.39 8.33 -6.09
CA MET A 44 -6.35 9.24 -5.63
C MET A 44 -6.64 9.87 -4.26
N THR A 45 -7.91 10.08 -3.93
CA THR A 45 -8.34 10.60 -2.63
C THR A 45 -8.58 9.53 -1.57
N ASN A 46 -8.32 8.25 -1.86
CA ASN A 46 -8.64 7.11 -0.99
C ASN A 46 -10.13 7.01 -0.60
N SER A 47 -11.04 7.40 -1.51
CA SER A 47 -12.50 7.39 -1.29
C SER A 47 -13.10 6.01 -1.60
N TRP A 48 -12.66 4.99 -0.90
CA TRP A 48 -12.96 3.59 -1.20
C TRP A 48 -14.42 3.21 -0.97
N ARG A 49 -15.12 3.89 -0.06
CA ARG A 49 -16.55 3.71 0.17
C ARG A 49 -17.36 4.09 -1.07
N ALA A 50 -17.03 5.23 -1.67
CA ALA A 50 -17.66 5.69 -2.89
C ALA A 50 -17.40 4.71 -4.04
N LEU A 51 -16.16 4.21 -4.18
CA LEU A 51 -15.80 3.19 -5.16
C LEU A 51 -16.56 1.87 -4.95
N ALA A 52 -16.69 1.41 -3.71
CA ALA A 52 -17.44 0.19 -3.41
C ALA A 52 -18.93 0.32 -3.74
N ARG A 53 -19.53 1.50 -3.49
CA ARG A 53 -20.92 1.79 -3.87
C ARG A 53 -21.07 1.87 -5.38
N MET A 54 -20.20 2.60 -6.05
CA MET A 54 -20.19 2.70 -7.52
C MET A 54 -20.07 1.31 -8.18
N ALA A 55 -19.16 0.46 -7.69
CA ALA A 55 -19.02 -0.90 -8.20
C ALA A 55 -20.30 -1.71 -8.03
N ARG A 56 -20.97 -1.65 -6.86
CA ARG A 56 -22.25 -2.31 -6.62
C ARG A 56 -23.31 -1.86 -7.61
N ASP A 57 -23.48 -0.55 -7.75
CA ASP A 57 -24.56 0.01 -8.57
C ASP A 57 -24.33 -0.33 -10.07
N ARG A 58 -23.06 -0.32 -10.52
CA ARG A 58 -22.70 -0.78 -11.87
C ARG A 58 -22.90 -2.27 -12.06
N ILE A 59 -22.63 -3.12 -11.06
CA ILE A 59 -22.93 -4.57 -11.14
C ILE A 59 -24.43 -4.80 -11.30
N VAL A 60 -25.26 -4.07 -10.56
CA VAL A 60 -26.73 -4.20 -10.62
C VAL A 60 -27.28 -3.74 -11.98
N GLN A 61 -26.64 -2.77 -12.61
CA GLN A 61 -27.04 -2.22 -13.91
C GLN A 61 -26.40 -2.94 -15.11
N ALA A 62 -25.33 -3.72 -14.88
CA ALA A 62 -24.61 -4.41 -15.94
C ALA A 62 -25.46 -5.51 -16.56
N ASP A 63 -25.21 -5.78 -17.84
CA ASP A 63 -25.76 -6.96 -18.53
C ASP A 63 -25.21 -8.23 -17.85
N PRO A 64 -26.08 -9.12 -17.36
CA PRO A 64 -25.67 -10.38 -16.77
C PRO A 64 -24.84 -11.29 -17.69
N GLU A 65 -24.99 -11.12 -19.02
CA GLU A 65 -24.22 -11.87 -20.01
C GLU A 65 -22.79 -11.35 -20.17
N ASP A 66 -22.52 -10.09 -19.80
CA ASP A 66 -21.15 -9.54 -19.76
C ASP A 66 -20.41 -9.95 -18.47
N LEU A 67 -20.18 -11.24 -18.34
CA LEU A 67 -19.50 -11.81 -17.17
C LEU A 67 -18.10 -11.22 -16.93
N PRO A 68 -17.26 -10.91 -17.94
CA PRO A 68 -15.98 -10.22 -17.72
C PRO A 68 -16.13 -8.88 -17.01
N LEU A 69 -17.07 -8.03 -17.45
CA LEU A 69 -17.33 -6.74 -16.82
C LEU A 69 -17.79 -6.93 -15.36
N VAL A 70 -18.77 -7.81 -15.15
CA VAL A 70 -19.31 -8.09 -13.81
C VAL A 70 -18.23 -8.56 -12.85
N LEU A 71 -17.34 -9.46 -13.27
CA LEU A 71 -16.24 -9.96 -12.43
C LEU A 71 -15.16 -8.90 -12.16
N ASN A 72 -14.87 -8.02 -13.11
CA ASN A 72 -13.98 -6.89 -12.91
C ASN A 72 -14.57 -5.89 -11.90
N LEU A 73 -15.85 -5.60 -11.96
CA LEU A 73 -16.55 -4.76 -10.97
C LEU A 73 -16.56 -5.39 -9.58
N TRP A 74 -16.71 -6.73 -9.49
CA TRP A 74 -16.55 -7.46 -8.22
C TRP A 74 -15.14 -7.33 -7.66
N SER A 75 -14.12 -7.42 -8.51
CA SER A 75 -12.73 -7.20 -8.10
C SER A 75 -12.52 -5.80 -7.52
N LEU A 76 -13.08 -4.77 -8.16
CA LEU A 76 -13.06 -3.40 -7.68
C LEU A 76 -13.77 -3.26 -6.32
N ARG A 77 -14.96 -3.84 -6.18
CA ARG A 77 -15.73 -3.78 -4.92
C ARG A 77 -15.01 -4.46 -3.76
N VAL A 78 -14.55 -5.69 -3.95
CA VAL A 78 -13.83 -6.43 -2.90
C VAL A 78 -12.52 -5.73 -2.54
N SER A 79 -11.78 -5.20 -3.51
CA SER A 79 -10.58 -4.39 -3.27
C SER A 79 -10.89 -3.16 -2.43
N SER A 80 -12.00 -2.47 -2.73
CA SER A 80 -12.43 -1.28 -1.98
C SER A 80 -12.81 -1.62 -0.54
N LEU A 81 -13.56 -2.71 -0.32
CA LEU A 81 -13.88 -3.21 1.02
C LEU A 81 -12.61 -3.56 1.81
N ALA A 82 -11.64 -4.21 1.17
CA ALA A 82 -10.37 -4.56 1.80
C ALA A 82 -9.55 -3.31 2.17
N ARG A 83 -9.55 -2.27 1.33
CA ARG A 83 -8.89 -0.98 1.61
C ARG A 83 -9.53 -0.26 2.81
N MET A 84 -10.85 -0.35 2.96
CA MET A 84 -11.57 0.13 4.16
C MET A 84 -11.40 -0.78 5.39
N ARG A 85 -10.69 -1.90 5.28
CA ARG A 85 -10.52 -2.93 6.32
C ARG A 85 -11.84 -3.58 6.77
N LEU A 86 -12.83 -3.57 5.92
CA LEU A 86 -14.07 -4.30 6.11
C LEU A 86 -13.87 -5.78 5.71
N PHE A 87 -12.95 -6.46 6.42
CA PHE A 87 -12.48 -7.79 6.04
C PHE A 87 -13.58 -8.84 6.11
N ASN A 88 -14.52 -8.71 7.06
CA ASN A 88 -15.66 -9.63 7.16
C ASN A 88 -16.55 -9.52 5.93
N GLN A 89 -16.87 -8.30 5.49
CA GLN A 89 -17.67 -8.06 4.28
C GLN A 89 -16.92 -8.52 3.03
N ALA A 90 -15.64 -8.15 2.90
CA ALA A 90 -14.80 -8.56 1.77
C ALA A 90 -14.71 -10.09 1.68
N SER A 91 -14.51 -10.77 2.79
CA SER A 91 -14.42 -12.23 2.87
C SER A 91 -15.74 -12.89 2.49
N ALA A 92 -16.85 -12.46 3.08
CA ALA A 92 -18.17 -13.04 2.81
C ALA A 92 -18.62 -12.80 1.35
N GLU A 93 -18.45 -11.58 0.82
CA GLU A 93 -18.80 -11.28 -0.57
C GLU A 93 -17.93 -12.08 -1.54
N THR A 94 -16.63 -12.20 -1.30
CA THR A 94 -15.71 -13.00 -2.13
C THR A 94 -16.11 -14.49 -2.10
N THR A 95 -16.36 -15.04 -0.91
CA THR A 95 -16.78 -16.43 -0.76
C THR A 95 -18.08 -16.69 -1.50
N ASN A 96 -19.06 -15.78 -1.43
CA ASN A 96 -20.32 -15.90 -2.15
C ASN A 96 -20.12 -15.90 -3.69
N VAL A 97 -19.27 -15.01 -4.21
CA VAL A 97 -18.93 -14.99 -5.64
C VAL A 97 -18.32 -16.31 -6.08
N PHE A 98 -17.30 -16.80 -5.35
CA PHE A 98 -16.65 -18.07 -5.70
C PHE A 98 -17.56 -19.28 -5.52
N SER A 99 -18.48 -19.26 -4.57
CA SER A 99 -19.52 -20.29 -4.43
C SER A 99 -20.39 -20.39 -5.69
N VAL A 100 -20.84 -19.25 -6.22
CA VAL A 100 -21.62 -19.21 -7.47
C VAL A 100 -20.77 -19.70 -8.66
N LEU A 101 -19.52 -19.23 -8.78
CA LEU A 101 -18.63 -19.64 -9.88
C LEU A 101 -18.34 -21.15 -9.85
N THR A 102 -18.19 -21.75 -8.67
CA THR A 102 -17.95 -23.19 -8.54
C THR A 102 -19.20 -24.03 -8.82
N ALA A 103 -20.39 -23.47 -8.70
CA ALA A 103 -21.66 -24.12 -9.01
C ALA A 103 -22.02 -24.11 -10.51
N ILE A 104 -21.25 -23.43 -11.35
CA ILE A 104 -21.50 -23.38 -12.81
C ILE A 104 -21.51 -24.78 -13.42
N THR A 105 -22.54 -25.07 -14.18
CA THR A 105 -22.71 -26.30 -14.95
C THR A 105 -22.89 -25.98 -16.44
N PRO A 106 -22.40 -26.81 -17.37
CA PRO A 106 -21.60 -28.02 -17.15
C PRO A 106 -20.16 -27.77 -16.70
N PRO A 107 -19.40 -28.80 -16.25
CA PRO A 107 -18.00 -28.63 -15.81
C PRO A 107 -17.08 -27.98 -16.85
N SER A 108 -17.35 -28.13 -18.15
CA SER A 108 -16.61 -27.47 -19.23
C SER A 108 -16.80 -25.95 -19.22
N ALA A 109 -18.02 -25.46 -18.97
CA ALA A 109 -18.33 -24.04 -18.86
C ALA A 109 -17.64 -23.45 -17.62
N ARG A 110 -17.71 -24.13 -16.48
CA ARG A 110 -16.98 -23.74 -15.27
C ARG A 110 -15.47 -23.63 -15.53
N LYS A 111 -14.88 -24.65 -16.18
CA LYS A 111 -13.45 -24.63 -16.53
C LYS A 111 -13.12 -23.43 -17.41
N HIS A 112 -13.94 -23.14 -18.41
CA HIS A 112 -13.77 -21.98 -19.30
C HIS A 112 -13.76 -20.66 -18.50
N VAL A 113 -14.72 -20.48 -17.58
CA VAL A 113 -14.80 -19.28 -16.74
C VAL A 113 -13.54 -19.10 -15.90
N PHE A 114 -13.08 -20.15 -15.20
CA PHE A 114 -11.89 -20.08 -14.36
C PHE A 114 -10.56 -19.94 -15.14
N GLU A 115 -10.55 -20.35 -16.41
CA GLU A 115 -9.33 -20.30 -17.20
C GLU A 115 -9.20 -19.04 -18.04
N ASN A 116 -10.32 -18.47 -18.51
CA ASN A 116 -10.33 -17.44 -19.54
C ASN A 116 -11.08 -16.15 -19.16
N VAL A 117 -12.03 -16.21 -18.22
CA VAL A 117 -12.92 -15.08 -17.90
C VAL A 117 -12.62 -14.48 -16.54
N LEU A 118 -12.29 -15.32 -15.55
CA LEU A 118 -12.04 -14.87 -14.17
C LEU A 118 -10.81 -13.95 -14.10
N PRO A 119 -10.95 -12.69 -13.63
CA PRO A 119 -9.81 -11.79 -13.43
C PRO A 119 -8.82 -12.39 -12.44
N PHE A 120 -7.55 -12.34 -12.79
CA PHE A 120 -6.47 -12.87 -11.93
C PHE A 120 -6.41 -12.16 -10.57
N GLU A 121 -6.71 -10.87 -10.56
CA GLU A 121 -6.80 -10.05 -9.35
C GLU A 121 -7.85 -10.58 -8.38
N LEU A 122 -8.99 -11.08 -8.90
CA LEU A 122 -10.04 -11.66 -8.07
C LEU A 122 -9.62 -13.02 -7.48
N GLU A 123 -8.81 -13.81 -8.19
CA GLU A 123 -8.20 -15.03 -7.65
C GLU A 123 -7.22 -14.70 -6.50
N VAL A 124 -6.42 -13.64 -6.65
CA VAL A 124 -5.51 -13.17 -5.59
C VAL A 124 -6.29 -12.71 -4.37
N LEU A 125 -7.39 -11.97 -4.57
CA LEU A 125 -8.28 -11.55 -3.48
C LEU A 125 -8.93 -12.76 -2.79
N HIS A 126 -9.33 -13.77 -3.54
CA HIS A 126 -9.87 -15.00 -2.97
C HIS A 126 -8.83 -15.76 -2.11
N ALA A 127 -7.58 -15.82 -2.55
CA ALA A 127 -6.50 -16.35 -1.71
C ALA A 127 -6.37 -15.55 -0.41
N ARG A 128 -6.51 -14.21 -0.47
CA ARG A 128 -6.38 -13.29 0.66
C ARG A 128 -7.50 -13.43 1.71
N VAL A 129 -8.63 -14.03 1.36
CA VAL A 129 -9.71 -14.35 2.31
C VAL A 129 -9.19 -15.15 3.52
N ARG A 130 -8.26 -16.08 3.29
CA ARG A 130 -7.63 -16.88 4.36
C ARG A 130 -6.85 -16.00 5.34
N TYR A 131 -6.10 -15.03 4.83
CA TYR A 131 -5.38 -14.06 5.66
C TYR A 131 -6.35 -13.23 6.52
N TRP A 132 -7.45 -12.76 5.93
CA TRP A 132 -8.46 -12.01 6.66
C TRP A 132 -9.19 -12.85 7.72
N ALA A 133 -9.27 -14.15 7.51
CA ALA A 133 -9.81 -15.11 8.48
C ALA A 133 -8.82 -15.49 9.60
N GLY A 134 -7.59 -14.93 9.59
CA GLY A 134 -6.57 -15.24 10.59
C GLY A 134 -5.78 -16.52 10.31
N ASP A 135 -5.80 -17.01 9.08
CA ASP A 135 -5.03 -18.18 8.63
C ASP A 135 -3.87 -17.76 7.70
N PRO A 136 -2.74 -17.28 8.23
CA PRO A 136 -1.59 -16.85 7.44
C PRO A 136 -0.90 -18.01 6.72
N LEU A 137 -0.92 -19.23 7.27
CA LEU A 137 -0.32 -20.41 6.64
C LEU A 137 -1.14 -20.84 5.43
N GLY A 138 -2.45 -20.97 5.57
CA GLY A 138 -3.33 -21.27 4.45
C GLY A 138 -3.30 -20.19 3.37
N TYR A 139 -3.02 -18.93 3.73
CA TYR A 139 -2.78 -17.88 2.75
C TYR A 139 -1.47 -18.09 1.98
N ALA A 140 -0.38 -18.43 2.67
CA ALA A 140 0.90 -18.75 2.03
C ALA A 140 0.76 -19.94 1.07
N ASP A 141 0.01 -20.99 1.45
CA ASP A 141 -0.29 -22.13 0.59
C ASP A 141 -1.10 -21.73 -0.64
N ALA A 142 -2.10 -20.86 -0.47
CA ALA A 142 -2.91 -20.35 -1.58
C ALA A 142 -2.05 -19.52 -2.57
N LEU A 143 -1.14 -18.67 -2.07
CA LEU A 143 -0.20 -17.93 -2.92
C LEU A 143 0.77 -18.87 -3.64
N SER A 144 1.26 -19.91 -2.96
CA SER A 144 2.10 -20.95 -3.58
C SER A 144 1.36 -21.67 -4.70
N ALA A 145 0.10 -22.04 -4.49
CA ALA A 145 -0.74 -22.63 -5.53
C ALA A 145 -0.93 -21.70 -6.75
N LEU A 146 -1.12 -20.39 -6.53
CA LEU A 146 -1.17 -19.40 -7.61
C LEU A 146 0.16 -19.29 -8.36
N LEU A 147 1.30 -19.31 -7.68
CA LEU A 147 2.63 -19.34 -8.30
C LEU A 147 2.81 -20.59 -9.17
N HIS A 148 2.39 -21.75 -8.68
CA HIS A 148 2.41 -22.99 -9.46
C HIS A 148 1.48 -22.91 -10.69
N LYS A 149 0.30 -22.32 -10.55
CA LYS A 149 -0.61 -22.04 -11.68
C LYS A 149 0.08 -21.17 -12.73
N CYS A 150 0.71 -20.07 -12.32
CA CYS A 150 1.42 -19.16 -13.22
C CYS A 150 2.55 -19.87 -13.97
N ARG A 151 3.39 -20.63 -13.27
CA ARG A 151 4.48 -21.39 -13.89
C ARG A 151 4.00 -22.44 -14.89
N ARG A 152 2.91 -23.14 -14.56
CA ARG A 152 2.30 -24.15 -15.45
C ARG A 152 1.73 -23.47 -16.72
N ARG A 153 1.03 -22.36 -16.57
CA ARG A 153 0.43 -21.60 -17.67
C ARG A 153 1.50 -20.96 -18.56
N ALA A 154 2.56 -20.42 -17.98
CA ALA A 154 3.69 -19.86 -18.73
C ALA A 154 4.40 -20.91 -19.64
N ARG A 155 4.31 -22.19 -19.28
CA ARG A 155 4.83 -23.31 -20.12
C ARG A 155 3.86 -23.72 -21.23
N ALA A 156 2.56 -23.48 -21.04
CA ALA A 156 1.52 -23.90 -21.98
C ALA A 156 1.19 -22.84 -23.04
N GLY A 157 1.51 -21.56 -22.82
CA GLY A 157 1.26 -20.42 -23.72
C GLY A 157 1.29 -19.10 -22.94
N ASP A 158 1.21 -17.97 -23.64
CA ASP A 158 1.21 -16.61 -23.08
C ASP A 158 2.27 -16.40 -22.00
N ARG A 159 3.49 -16.82 -22.29
CA ARG A 159 4.60 -16.91 -21.34
C ARG A 159 4.83 -15.58 -20.61
N GLU A 160 4.85 -14.48 -21.33
CA GLU A 160 5.16 -13.15 -20.78
C GLU A 160 4.13 -12.73 -19.73
N MET A 161 2.84 -12.76 -20.08
CA MET A 161 1.74 -12.43 -19.18
C MET A 161 1.76 -13.29 -17.90
N TRP A 162 1.96 -14.61 -18.03
CA TRP A 162 1.96 -15.49 -16.86
C TRP A 162 3.21 -15.38 -16.02
N MET A 163 4.36 -15.01 -16.60
CA MET A 163 5.58 -14.67 -15.85
C MET A 163 5.38 -13.40 -15.05
N GLU A 164 4.78 -12.35 -15.64
CA GLU A 164 4.45 -11.11 -14.94
C GLU A 164 3.47 -11.36 -13.77
N ARG A 165 2.39 -12.12 -13.99
CA ARG A 165 1.45 -12.50 -12.92
C ARG A 165 2.17 -13.28 -11.81
N GLY A 166 3.05 -14.20 -12.17
CA GLY A 166 3.87 -14.94 -11.22
C GLY A 166 4.80 -14.03 -10.39
N ALA A 167 5.44 -13.06 -11.03
CA ALA A 167 6.27 -12.07 -10.35
C ALA A 167 5.44 -11.23 -9.35
N ARG A 168 4.25 -10.76 -9.75
CA ARG A 168 3.33 -10.04 -8.86
C ARG A 168 2.91 -10.86 -7.64
N VAL A 169 2.56 -12.14 -7.82
CA VAL A 169 2.24 -13.04 -6.69
C VAL A 169 3.47 -13.26 -5.81
N GLY A 170 4.66 -13.40 -6.41
CA GLY A 170 5.92 -13.49 -5.68
C GLY A 170 6.19 -12.27 -4.79
N LEU A 171 5.94 -11.06 -5.31
CA LEU A 171 6.05 -9.81 -4.55
C LEU A 171 5.03 -9.75 -3.39
N ILE A 172 3.78 -10.20 -3.62
CA ILE A 172 2.75 -10.27 -2.57
C ILE A 172 3.18 -11.24 -1.47
N ALA A 173 3.67 -12.43 -1.83
CA ALA A 173 4.15 -13.41 -0.87
C ALA A 173 5.39 -12.90 -0.10
N ALA A 174 6.32 -12.25 -0.78
CA ALA A 174 7.48 -11.64 -0.13
C ALA A 174 7.06 -10.54 0.86
N SER A 175 6.08 -9.69 0.50
CA SER A 175 5.53 -8.67 1.41
C SER A 175 4.91 -9.31 2.66
N GLN A 176 4.22 -10.44 2.51
CA GLN A 176 3.65 -11.18 3.65
C GLN A 176 4.75 -11.71 4.58
N PHE A 177 5.84 -12.25 4.02
CA PHE A 177 6.99 -12.72 4.83
C PHE A 177 7.72 -11.56 5.51
N ILE A 178 7.80 -10.38 4.88
CA ILE A 178 8.36 -9.17 5.51
C ILE A 178 7.49 -8.73 6.69
N GLU A 179 6.16 -8.74 6.55
CA GLU A 179 5.23 -8.42 7.65
C GLU A 179 5.38 -9.37 8.85
N THR A 180 5.61 -10.65 8.60
CA THR A 180 5.87 -11.67 9.65
C THR A 180 7.34 -11.71 10.09
N LYS A 181 8.18 -10.79 9.57
CA LYS A 181 9.62 -10.71 9.85
C LYS A 181 10.44 -11.92 9.40
N ASP A 182 9.91 -12.75 8.52
CA ASP A 182 10.66 -13.81 7.85
C ASP A 182 11.36 -13.25 6.60
N PHE A 183 12.37 -12.42 6.82
CA PHE A 183 13.15 -11.81 5.75
C PHE A 183 13.89 -12.83 4.89
N THR A 184 14.23 -13.98 5.46
CA THR A 184 14.92 -15.05 4.73
C THR A 184 14.00 -15.66 3.67
N ALA A 185 12.76 -15.97 4.02
CA ALA A 185 11.77 -16.45 3.06
C ALA A 185 11.44 -15.39 2.00
N ALA A 186 11.31 -14.12 2.40
CA ALA A 186 11.11 -13.01 1.47
C ALA A 186 12.24 -12.91 0.45
N ALA A 187 13.50 -12.92 0.90
CA ALA A 187 14.66 -12.86 0.02
C ALA A 187 14.72 -14.05 -0.94
N ARG A 188 14.46 -15.26 -0.47
CA ARG A 188 14.41 -16.49 -1.32
C ARG A 188 13.37 -16.41 -2.44
N LEU A 189 12.30 -15.68 -2.25
CA LEU A 189 11.29 -15.44 -3.29
C LEU A 189 11.71 -14.36 -4.28
N LEU A 190 12.39 -13.32 -3.81
CA LEU A 190 12.77 -12.17 -4.63
C LEU A 190 14.06 -12.39 -5.44
N GLU A 191 15.04 -13.07 -4.88
CA GLU A 191 16.34 -13.36 -5.52
C GLU A 191 16.21 -13.99 -6.93
N PRO A 192 15.33 -14.99 -7.16
CA PRO A 192 15.14 -15.55 -8.50
C PRO A 192 14.61 -14.54 -9.52
N LEU A 193 13.84 -13.52 -9.09
CA LEU A 193 13.32 -12.48 -9.97
C LEU A 193 14.46 -11.57 -10.49
N LEU A 194 15.55 -11.43 -9.74
CA LEU A 194 16.72 -10.67 -10.16
C LEU A 194 17.54 -11.36 -11.29
N ARG A 195 17.26 -12.62 -11.56
CA ARG A 195 17.89 -13.37 -12.66
C ARG A 195 17.13 -13.28 -13.97
N ALA A 196 15.94 -12.68 -13.95
CA ALA A 196 15.17 -12.43 -15.15
C ALA A 196 15.89 -11.38 -16.02
N PRO A 197 15.85 -11.51 -17.37
CA PRO A 197 16.49 -10.56 -18.27
C PRO A 197 15.97 -9.12 -18.14
N ASP A 198 14.75 -8.98 -17.68
CA ASP A 198 13.99 -7.75 -17.46
C ASP A 198 14.04 -7.26 -16.00
N ALA A 199 14.92 -7.84 -15.18
CA ALA A 199 15.06 -7.45 -13.78
C ALA A 199 15.50 -5.98 -13.66
N THR A 200 14.64 -5.17 -13.03
CA THR A 200 14.89 -3.73 -12.91
C THR A 200 15.82 -3.39 -11.74
N PRO A 201 16.56 -2.27 -11.82
CA PRO A 201 17.36 -1.75 -10.71
C PRO A 201 16.55 -1.50 -9.45
N GLU A 202 15.27 -1.08 -9.60
CA GLU A 202 14.33 -0.86 -8.49
C GLU A 202 14.04 -2.15 -7.74
N LEU A 203 13.85 -3.26 -8.45
CA LEU A 203 13.68 -4.58 -7.82
C LEU A 203 14.93 -4.98 -7.04
N ARG A 204 16.11 -4.78 -7.62
CA ARG A 204 17.40 -5.04 -6.94
C ARG A 204 17.57 -4.16 -5.70
N SER A 205 17.22 -2.88 -5.79
CA SER A 205 17.18 -1.96 -4.66
C SER A 205 16.19 -2.43 -3.58
N ALA A 206 15.00 -2.91 -3.98
CA ALA A 206 14.02 -3.46 -3.03
C ALA A 206 14.57 -4.67 -2.28
N VAL A 207 15.25 -5.59 -2.96
CA VAL A 207 15.92 -6.75 -2.31
C VAL A 207 17.00 -6.28 -1.35
N GLY A 208 17.83 -5.32 -1.73
CA GLY A 208 18.83 -4.72 -0.85
C GLY A 208 18.19 -4.15 0.43
N ARG A 209 17.06 -3.47 0.31
CA ARG A 209 16.31 -2.93 1.46
C ARG A 209 15.70 -4.01 2.36
N VAL A 210 15.30 -5.16 1.80
CA VAL A 210 14.87 -6.32 2.61
C VAL A 210 16.04 -6.82 3.46
N TYR A 211 17.23 -6.92 2.88
CA TYR A 211 18.43 -7.29 3.63
C TYR A 211 18.84 -6.26 4.69
N LEU A 212 18.65 -4.94 4.44
CA LEU A 212 18.83 -3.92 5.47
C LEU A 212 17.88 -4.13 6.65
N GLN A 213 16.60 -4.41 6.38
CA GLN A 213 15.61 -4.69 7.43
C GLN A 213 15.92 -5.98 8.20
N ALA A 214 16.57 -6.94 7.56
CA ALA A 214 17.05 -8.18 8.18
C ALA A 214 18.34 -8.00 9.01
N GLY A 215 18.95 -6.79 9.00
CA GLY A 215 20.25 -6.56 9.62
C GLY A 215 21.43 -7.18 8.88
N GLN A 216 21.22 -7.69 7.65
CA GLN A 216 22.24 -8.36 6.84
C GLN A 216 22.94 -7.34 5.92
N LEU A 217 23.71 -6.44 6.55
CA LEU A 217 24.29 -5.27 5.90
C LEU A 217 25.17 -5.63 4.69
N ALA A 218 26.04 -6.65 4.82
CA ALA A 218 26.93 -7.07 3.72
C ALA A 218 26.17 -7.54 2.47
N LEU A 219 25.05 -8.27 2.63
CA LEU A 219 24.20 -8.67 1.51
C LEU A 219 23.45 -7.48 0.92
N ALA A 220 22.94 -6.59 1.78
CA ALA A 220 22.30 -5.37 1.34
C ALA A 220 23.24 -4.54 0.45
N GLU A 221 24.45 -4.28 0.92
CA GLU A 221 25.47 -3.53 0.20
C GLU A 221 25.82 -4.15 -1.14
N ARG A 222 25.97 -5.49 -1.20
CA ARG A 222 26.21 -6.20 -2.48
C ARG A 222 25.17 -5.86 -3.55
N HIS A 223 23.87 -5.80 -3.17
CA HIS A 223 22.81 -5.46 -4.10
C HIS A 223 22.78 -3.96 -4.43
N LEU A 224 22.93 -3.11 -3.42
CA LEU A 224 22.86 -1.66 -3.59
C LEU A 224 24.07 -1.10 -4.34
N ASP A 225 25.27 -1.68 -4.14
CA ASP A 225 26.46 -1.36 -4.90
C ASP A 225 26.33 -1.75 -6.36
N ALA A 226 25.67 -2.88 -6.67
CA ALA A 226 25.39 -3.25 -8.04
C ALA A 226 24.48 -2.23 -8.74
N VAL A 227 23.49 -1.67 -8.04
CA VAL A 227 22.65 -0.57 -8.53
C VAL A 227 23.48 0.72 -8.69
N ALA A 228 24.37 1.02 -7.74
CA ALA A 228 25.20 2.23 -7.78
C ALA A 228 26.17 2.25 -8.97
N ARG A 229 26.71 1.08 -9.35
CA ARG A 229 27.67 0.95 -10.48
C ARG A 229 27.02 0.99 -11.85
N ASP A 230 25.71 0.78 -11.95
CA ASP A 230 25.01 0.80 -13.23
C ASP A 230 24.83 2.26 -13.72
N PRO A 231 25.44 2.66 -14.84
CA PRO A 231 25.37 4.04 -15.34
C PRO A 231 23.95 4.44 -15.80
N ALA A 232 23.13 3.48 -16.17
CA ALA A 232 21.77 3.72 -16.66
C ALA A 232 20.74 4.00 -15.55
N VAL A 233 21.11 3.76 -14.29
CA VAL A 233 20.20 3.95 -13.15
C VAL A 233 20.09 5.42 -12.77
N ASP A 234 18.85 5.83 -12.46
CA ASP A 234 18.52 7.16 -11.96
C ASP A 234 19.42 7.55 -10.75
N PRO A 235 20.12 8.69 -10.81
CA PRO A 235 20.91 9.21 -9.70
C PRO A 235 20.13 9.34 -8.39
N ALA A 236 18.84 9.67 -8.44
CA ALA A 236 18.01 9.78 -7.23
C ALA A 236 17.85 8.43 -6.51
N LEU A 237 17.68 7.32 -7.25
CA LEU A 237 17.64 5.98 -6.68
C LEU A 237 18.97 5.60 -6.02
N LYS A 238 20.09 5.93 -6.67
CA LYS A 238 21.45 5.68 -6.11
C LYS A 238 21.69 6.45 -4.82
N GLN A 239 21.35 7.74 -4.81
CA GLN A 239 21.47 8.60 -3.62
C GLN A 239 20.59 8.10 -2.48
N LEU A 240 19.35 7.74 -2.75
CA LEU A 240 18.43 7.20 -1.75
C LEU A 240 18.95 5.89 -1.15
N ASN A 241 19.48 4.99 -1.96
CA ASN A 241 20.10 3.75 -1.49
C ASN A 241 21.34 4.02 -0.62
N ALA A 242 22.19 4.98 -1.00
CA ALA A 242 23.35 5.38 -0.22
C ALA A 242 22.93 5.96 1.14
N ALA A 243 21.88 6.77 1.19
CA ALA A 243 21.32 7.31 2.43
C ALA A 243 20.78 6.19 3.35
N PHE A 244 20.12 5.16 2.78
CA PHE A 244 19.67 4.00 3.56
C PHE A 244 20.82 3.20 4.16
N VAL A 245 21.90 2.96 3.41
CA VAL A 245 23.08 2.27 3.93
C VAL A 245 23.73 3.10 5.05
N ALA A 246 23.93 4.40 4.84
CA ALA A 246 24.46 5.30 5.86
C ALA A 246 23.60 5.30 7.14
N SER A 247 22.28 5.38 7.00
CA SER A 247 21.33 5.28 8.11
C SER A 247 21.43 3.96 8.87
N ALA A 248 21.54 2.83 8.13
CA ALA A 248 21.67 1.49 8.72
C ALA A 248 23.01 1.31 9.47
N ARG A 249 24.04 2.06 9.10
CA ARG A 249 25.33 2.12 9.80
C ARG A 249 25.34 3.10 10.99
N GLY A 250 24.27 3.88 11.16
CA GLY A 250 24.23 4.96 12.17
C GLY A 250 25.00 6.22 11.76
N GLU A 251 25.43 6.33 10.49
CA GLU A 251 26.13 7.50 9.92
C GLU A 251 25.10 8.60 9.57
N TRP A 252 24.40 9.12 10.61
CA TRP A 252 23.24 10.00 10.42
C TRP A 252 23.57 11.30 9.71
N GLU A 253 24.71 11.95 10.05
CA GLU A 253 25.16 13.18 9.37
C GLU A 253 25.37 12.96 7.86
N LYS A 254 25.98 11.83 7.49
CA LYS A 254 26.18 11.47 6.09
C LYS A 254 24.85 11.21 5.39
N ALA A 255 23.94 10.47 6.02
CA ALA A 255 22.61 10.24 5.48
C ALA A 255 21.85 11.55 5.30
N GLY A 256 21.88 12.43 6.31
CA GLY A 256 21.26 13.75 6.28
C GLY A 256 21.82 14.64 5.17
N GLY A 257 23.14 14.64 4.96
CA GLY A 257 23.80 15.38 3.88
C GLY A 257 23.32 14.94 2.49
N ILE A 258 23.30 13.62 2.22
CA ILE A 258 22.80 13.07 0.95
C ILE A 258 21.33 13.43 0.73
N LEU A 259 20.48 13.24 1.75
CA LEU A 259 19.05 13.52 1.66
C LEU A 259 18.78 15.02 1.48
N LYS A 260 19.57 15.89 2.10
CA LYS A 260 19.49 17.34 1.91
C LYS A 260 19.76 17.73 0.47
N GLU A 261 20.83 17.21 -0.13
CA GLU A 261 21.14 17.46 -1.56
C GLU A 261 20.01 17.01 -2.49
N MET A 262 19.34 15.88 -2.18
CA MET A 262 18.19 15.40 -2.91
C MET A 262 17.00 16.36 -2.80
N VAL A 263 16.67 16.80 -1.58
CA VAL A 263 15.56 17.73 -1.30
C VAL A 263 15.82 19.12 -1.87
N ASP A 264 17.06 19.62 -1.82
CA ASP A 264 17.43 20.91 -2.40
C ASP A 264 17.27 20.90 -3.94
N ARG A 265 17.50 19.74 -4.60
CA ARG A 265 17.32 19.57 -6.05
C ARG A 265 15.86 19.34 -6.43
N ASP A 266 15.15 18.55 -5.65
CA ASP A 266 13.75 18.18 -5.87
C ASP A 266 12.97 18.20 -4.53
N PRO A 267 12.36 19.34 -4.19
CA PRO A 267 11.56 19.47 -2.96
C PRO A 267 10.30 18.59 -2.94
N GLU A 268 9.86 18.08 -4.08
CA GLU A 268 8.72 17.18 -4.19
C GLU A 268 9.09 15.70 -4.09
N ASN A 269 10.36 15.39 -3.94
CA ASN A 269 10.79 14.05 -3.59
C ASN A 269 10.44 13.72 -2.14
N PHE A 270 9.15 13.41 -1.91
CA PHE A 270 8.63 13.16 -0.56
C PHE A 270 9.27 11.96 0.13
N ALA A 271 9.85 11.02 -0.62
CA ALA A 271 10.64 9.94 -0.03
C ALA A 271 11.93 10.48 0.60
N ALA A 272 12.65 11.36 -0.08
CA ALA A 272 13.85 12.00 0.46
C ALA A 272 13.50 12.91 1.65
N VAL A 273 12.45 13.74 1.52
CA VAL A 273 11.97 14.62 2.60
C VAL A 273 11.62 13.82 3.85
N ASN A 274 10.86 12.73 3.71
CA ASN A 274 10.46 11.89 4.84
C ASN A 274 11.66 11.26 5.55
N ASN A 275 12.62 10.74 4.79
CA ASN A 275 13.83 10.14 5.35
C ASN A 275 14.78 11.19 5.93
N MET A 276 14.80 12.42 5.40
CA MET A 276 15.55 13.55 5.98
C MET A 276 15.04 13.88 7.40
N GLY A 277 13.70 13.88 7.61
CA GLY A 277 13.14 14.03 8.94
C GLY A 277 13.63 12.97 9.92
N VAL A 278 13.78 11.71 9.46
CA VAL A 278 14.33 10.61 10.28
C VAL A 278 15.83 10.78 10.53
N ALA A 279 16.61 11.17 9.53
CA ALA A 279 18.05 11.39 9.67
C ALA A 279 18.33 12.52 10.68
N LEU A 280 17.60 13.64 10.58
CA LEU A 280 17.69 14.75 11.54
C LEU A 280 17.33 14.33 12.98
N LEU A 281 16.36 13.40 13.13
CA LEU A 281 16.10 12.79 14.44
C LEU A 281 17.32 12.00 14.92
N GLY A 282 17.94 11.20 14.07
CA GLY A 282 19.16 10.44 14.40
C GLY A 282 20.34 11.34 14.80
N GLU A 283 20.44 12.53 14.23
CA GLU A 283 21.41 13.57 14.62
C GLU A 283 21.03 14.32 15.91
N GLY A 284 19.86 14.04 16.52
CA GLY A 284 19.34 14.78 17.67
C GLY A 284 18.71 16.15 17.33
N ARG A 285 18.55 16.48 16.06
CA ARG A 285 18.01 17.76 15.53
C ARG A 285 16.48 17.69 15.34
N LEU A 286 15.77 17.26 16.38
CA LEU A 286 14.32 17.01 16.35
C LEU A 286 13.51 18.21 15.81
N LYS A 287 13.84 19.44 16.25
CA LYS A 287 13.10 20.64 15.82
C LYS A 287 13.19 20.87 14.31
N GLU A 288 14.36 20.65 13.75
CA GLU A 288 14.60 20.81 12.31
C GLU A 288 13.91 19.70 11.52
N GLY A 289 13.94 18.46 12.02
CA GLY A 289 13.19 17.34 11.42
C GLY A 289 11.69 17.64 11.34
N ILE A 290 11.09 18.18 12.40
CA ILE A 290 9.69 18.62 12.40
C ILE A 290 9.47 19.73 11.35
N ALA A 291 10.31 20.76 11.33
CA ALA A 291 10.15 21.89 10.41
C ALA A 291 10.22 21.48 8.93
N VAL A 292 11.11 20.55 8.59
CA VAL A 292 11.23 20.01 7.22
C VAL A 292 9.94 19.29 6.80
N LEU A 293 9.39 18.41 7.65
CA LEU A 293 8.16 17.69 7.35
C LEU A 293 6.94 18.64 7.33
N GLU A 294 6.83 19.58 8.27
CA GLU A 294 5.74 20.57 8.26
C GLU A 294 5.76 21.43 6.99
N LYS A 295 6.94 21.90 6.57
CA LYS A 295 7.09 22.69 5.33
C LYS A 295 6.62 21.90 4.10
N ALA A 296 7.02 20.65 3.98
CA ALA A 296 6.60 19.79 2.88
C ALA A 296 5.08 19.54 2.92
N PHE A 297 4.51 19.28 4.09
CA PHE A 297 3.08 19.09 4.25
C PHE A 297 2.26 20.32 3.87
N GLN A 298 2.73 21.52 4.23
CA GLN A 298 2.10 22.80 3.85
C GLN A 298 2.17 23.06 2.34
N ALA A 299 3.26 22.65 1.69
CA ALA A 299 3.44 22.82 0.24
C ALA A 299 2.53 21.87 -0.58
N SER A 300 2.34 20.64 -0.11
CA SER A 300 1.59 19.61 -0.86
C SER A 300 0.64 18.80 0.05
N PRO A 301 -0.36 19.45 0.68
CA PRO A 301 -1.22 18.82 1.67
C PRO A 301 -2.09 17.71 1.06
N SER A 302 -2.58 17.89 -0.17
CA SER A 302 -3.41 16.90 -0.85
C SER A 302 -2.70 15.56 -1.09
N THR A 303 -1.40 15.59 -1.38
CA THR A 303 -0.58 14.40 -1.60
C THR A 303 -0.16 13.77 -0.28
N LEU A 304 0.36 14.57 0.64
CA LEU A 304 0.94 14.07 1.88
C LEU A 304 -0.10 13.66 2.93
N ALA A 305 -1.32 14.18 2.85
CA ALA A 305 -2.43 13.74 3.70
C ALA A 305 -2.82 12.25 3.50
N MET A 306 -2.39 11.63 2.40
CA MET A 306 -2.63 10.21 2.11
C MET A 306 -1.37 9.35 2.29
N ALA A 307 -0.21 9.97 2.53
CA ALA A 307 1.06 9.28 2.71
C ALA A 307 1.23 8.77 4.16
N GLU A 308 0.63 7.60 4.47
CA GLU A 308 0.66 7.02 5.83
C GLU A 308 2.06 6.98 6.47
N PRO A 309 3.15 6.59 5.78
CA PRO A 309 4.50 6.62 6.37
C PRO A 309 4.97 8.02 6.76
N PHE A 310 4.64 9.02 5.95
CA PHE A 310 4.98 10.42 6.24
C PHE A 310 4.21 10.93 7.46
N LEU A 311 2.91 10.70 7.52
CA LEU A 311 2.06 11.08 8.65
C LEU A 311 2.49 10.38 9.94
N PHE A 312 2.89 9.11 9.84
CA PHE A 312 3.40 8.36 10.99
C PHE A 312 4.69 8.97 11.52
N ASN A 313 5.65 9.31 10.66
CA ASN A 313 6.91 9.92 11.07
C ASN A 313 6.68 11.31 11.66
N LEU A 314 5.88 12.17 11.01
CA LEU A 314 5.57 13.51 11.54
C LEU A 314 4.88 13.41 12.92
N SER A 315 3.90 12.51 13.06
CA SER A 315 3.21 12.28 14.34
C SER A 315 4.16 11.76 15.42
N THR A 316 5.14 10.91 15.04
CA THR A 316 6.18 10.42 15.96
C THR A 316 7.09 11.54 16.42
N LEU A 317 7.55 12.40 15.50
CA LEU A 317 8.38 13.57 15.88
C LEU A 317 7.63 14.52 16.81
N TYR A 318 6.32 14.72 16.61
CA TYR A 318 5.50 15.48 17.55
C TYR A 318 5.43 14.84 18.94
N GLU A 319 5.31 13.50 19.03
CA GLU A 319 5.33 12.80 20.33
C GLU A 319 6.62 13.04 21.09
N LEU A 320 7.76 13.00 20.42
CA LEU A 320 9.06 13.26 21.02
C LEU A 320 9.21 14.71 21.52
N ARG A 321 8.41 15.63 20.99
CA ARG A 321 8.32 17.01 21.45
C ARG A 321 7.10 17.20 22.36
N SER A 322 7.08 16.59 23.52
CA SER A 322 5.91 16.38 24.39
C SER A 322 5.06 17.61 24.71
N ALA A 323 5.66 18.81 24.87
CA ALA A 323 4.94 20.02 25.30
C ALA A 323 3.80 20.47 24.35
N VAL A 324 3.90 20.19 23.05
CA VAL A 324 2.94 20.62 22.01
C VAL A 324 2.35 19.48 21.21
N ALA A 325 2.71 18.24 21.57
CA ALA A 325 2.36 17.05 20.79
C ALA A 325 0.86 16.92 20.53
N ALA A 326 0.04 17.09 21.55
CA ALA A 326 -1.41 16.93 21.46
C ALA A 326 -2.08 18.01 20.57
N GLU A 327 -1.58 19.23 20.64
CA GLU A 327 -2.08 20.34 19.82
C GLU A 327 -1.72 20.14 18.36
N LYS A 328 -0.44 19.90 18.08
CA LYS A 328 0.07 19.65 16.72
C LYS A 328 -0.59 18.46 16.04
N LYS A 329 -0.85 17.38 16.77
CA LYS A 329 -1.58 16.23 16.23
C LYS A 329 -3.06 16.55 15.93
N ARG A 330 -3.71 17.39 16.74
CA ARG A 330 -5.07 17.86 16.44
C ARG A 330 -5.11 18.73 15.19
N GLU A 331 -4.15 19.66 15.05
CA GLU A 331 -3.99 20.46 13.83
C GLU A 331 -3.81 19.56 12.60
N LEU A 332 -2.89 18.59 12.69
CA LEU A 332 -2.61 17.62 11.63
C LEU A 332 -3.85 16.80 11.28
N LEU A 333 -4.63 16.33 12.28
CA LEU A 333 -5.88 15.60 12.07
C LEU A 333 -6.88 16.42 11.25
N VAL A 334 -7.05 17.71 11.60
CA VAL A 334 -7.96 18.63 10.88
C VAL A 334 -7.52 18.79 9.43
N GLU A 335 -6.23 19.02 9.18
CA GLU A 335 -5.71 19.17 7.82
C GLU A 335 -5.83 17.88 7.01
N VAL A 336 -5.42 16.74 7.55
CA VAL A 336 -5.55 15.43 6.89
C VAL A 336 -7.01 15.15 6.53
N ALA A 337 -7.95 15.48 7.41
CA ALA A 337 -9.36 15.23 7.21
C ALA A 337 -9.98 16.07 6.08
N LYS A 338 -9.35 17.15 5.64
CA LYS A 338 -9.80 17.94 4.49
C LYS A 338 -9.52 17.23 3.16
N TRP A 339 -8.43 16.44 3.09
CA TRP A 339 -7.91 15.90 1.84
C TRP A 339 -8.07 14.39 1.70
N SER A 340 -7.95 13.64 2.79
CA SER A 340 -7.96 12.19 2.74
C SER A 340 -9.36 11.61 2.84
N GLY A 341 -9.65 10.59 2.03
CA GLY A 341 -10.87 9.78 2.11
C GLY A 341 -10.89 8.80 3.28
N ASP A 342 -11.79 7.83 3.22
CA ASP A 342 -12.07 6.85 4.28
C ASP A 342 -11.12 5.64 4.31
N GLY A 343 -10.19 5.56 3.37
CA GLY A 343 -9.20 4.49 3.30
C GLY A 343 -7.94 4.70 4.13
N LEU A 344 -7.72 5.92 4.67
CA LEU A 344 -6.54 6.21 5.46
C LEU A 344 -6.48 5.37 6.74
N ARG A 345 -5.31 4.82 7.05
CA ARG A 345 -5.04 4.17 8.34
C ARG A 345 -4.82 5.23 9.42
N THR A 346 -5.87 5.55 10.16
CA THR A 346 -5.85 6.59 11.20
C THR A 346 -4.82 6.37 12.30
N THR A 347 -4.33 5.15 12.48
CA THR A 347 -3.23 4.85 13.41
C THR A 347 -1.92 5.55 13.07
N CYS A 348 -1.72 5.98 11.81
CA CYS A 348 -0.55 6.77 11.42
C CYS A 348 -0.52 8.15 12.09
N LEU A 349 -1.66 8.68 12.50
CA LEU A 349 -1.77 9.95 13.22
C LEU A 349 -1.40 9.83 14.71
N LYS A 350 -1.25 8.60 15.24
CA LYS A 350 -0.85 8.30 16.61
C LYS A 350 -1.59 9.18 17.64
N MET A 351 -2.91 9.33 17.44
CA MET A 351 -3.72 10.13 18.39
C MET A 351 -3.66 9.49 19.77
N PRO A 352 -3.68 10.30 20.86
CA PRO A 352 -3.58 9.77 22.22
C PRO A 352 -4.64 8.69 22.49
N SER A 353 -4.26 7.56 23.07
CA SER A 353 -5.21 6.61 23.65
C SER A 353 -5.62 7.17 25.00
N ASN A 354 -6.91 7.46 25.19
CA ASN A 354 -7.46 7.73 26.52
C ASN A 354 -7.61 6.43 27.28
#